data_5daa5ef74129bb27b415eec583ac52b9
#
_entry.id   5daa5ef74129bb27b415eec583ac52b9
#
_cell.length_a   1.000
_cell.length_b   1.000
_cell.length_c   1.000
_cell.angle_alpha   90.00
_cell.angle_beta   90.00
_cell.angle_gamma   90.00
#
_symmetry.space_group_name_H-M   'P 1'
#
loop_
_entity.id
_entity.type
_entity.pdbx_description
1 polymer ?
#
loop_
_entity_poly.entity_id
_entity_poly.type
_entity_poly.pdbx_seq_one_letter_code
_entity_poly.pdbx_strand_id
1 'polypeptide(L)'
;MKKIFLIIFAACLTGMANAQPAARRKQQQQTTSNAQNITTRAQISFPVAATMDEDVVWRRDIYRIIDLNEDANAGLYYPVEAVGSQMNLFTYMFKLMMRQRINAYEYRLDGNEVFNDASKIKPLAFLDNYHIYYEKKGNGINIDNSDIPSKEVKSYYIKESAYYDQRSATFHTKVIALCPIMSREDDFGDAPQTYPLFWVKYDDIAPYLSKQIIMTSDLNNAATMTLDDYFTKNMYRGKIYKTTNMLGKTLAQYCKSDSAM
;
A
#
# COMPACT_ATOMS: atom_id res chain seq x y z
N MET A 1 11.74 69.43 27.40
CA MET A 1 11.99 68.75 26.10
C MET A 1 12.70 67.37 26.26
N LYS A 2 13.77 67.27 27.06
CA LYS A 2 14.49 65.95 27.22
C LYS A 2 13.64 64.81 27.82
N LYS A 3 12.69 65.09 28.72
CA LYS A 3 11.83 64.05 29.35
C LYS A 3 10.74 63.52 28.40
N ILE A 4 10.26 64.32 27.45
CA ILE A 4 9.28 63.90 26.46
C ILE A 4 9.91 62.99 25.41
N PHE A 5 11.15 63.22 25.01
CA PHE A 5 11.89 62.34 24.10
C PHE A 5 12.14 60.97 24.68
N LEU A 6 12.38 60.87 25.98
CA LEU A 6 12.64 59.60 26.66
C LEU A 6 11.38 58.75 26.76
N ILE A 7 10.20 59.35 26.94
CA ILE A 7 8.91 58.65 26.97
C ILE A 7 8.53 58.15 25.56
N ILE A 8 8.78 58.91 24.51
CA ILE A 8 8.53 58.49 23.13
C ILE A 8 9.47 57.37 22.71
N PHE A 9 10.74 57.38 23.15
CA PHE A 9 11.68 56.30 22.88
C PHE A 9 11.32 55.00 23.62
N ALA A 10 10.83 55.09 24.87
CA ALA A 10 10.34 53.96 25.63
C ALA A 10 9.06 53.32 25.00
N ALA A 11 8.16 54.16 24.45
CA ALA A 11 6.95 53.68 23.77
C ALA A 11 7.26 52.94 22.43
N CYS A 12 8.31 53.39 21.71
CA CYS A 12 8.75 52.67 20.50
C CYS A 12 9.39 51.31 20.78
N LEU A 13 10.05 51.14 21.92
CA LEU A 13 10.66 49.85 22.30
C LEU A 13 9.62 48.77 22.71
N THR A 14 8.47 49.20 23.24
CA THR A 14 7.39 48.26 23.61
C THR A 14 6.56 47.81 22.40
N GLY A 15 6.54 48.56 21.31
CA GLY A 15 5.83 48.20 20.08
C GLY A 15 6.50 47.13 19.24
N MET A 16 7.80 46.87 19.42
CA MET A 16 8.52 45.84 18.67
C MET A 16 8.46 44.43 19.27
N ALA A 17 8.03 44.28 20.54
CA ALA A 17 7.98 42.98 21.20
C ALA A 17 6.75 42.12 20.84
N ASN A 18 5.72 42.71 20.20
CA ASN A 18 4.46 41.99 19.91
C ASN A 18 4.33 41.53 18.45
N ALA A 19 5.33 41.76 17.60
CA ALA A 19 5.21 41.45 16.16
C ALA A 19 5.65 40.03 15.76
N GLN A 20 6.12 39.20 16.70
CA GLN A 20 6.65 37.87 16.33
C GLN A 20 5.91 36.62 16.83
N PRO A 21 4.94 36.61 17.74
CA PRO A 21 4.38 35.34 18.21
C PRO A 21 3.30 34.72 17.31
N ALA A 22 2.54 35.54 16.59
CA ALA A 22 1.35 35.03 15.90
C ALA A 22 1.66 34.26 14.61
N ALA A 23 2.65 34.68 13.85
CA ALA A 23 3.05 33.96 12.62
C ALA A 23 3.77 32.66 12.94
N ARG A 24 4.61 32.65 13.98
CA ARG A 24 5.31 31.42 14.42
C ARG A 24 4.38 30.44 15.11
N ARG A 25 3.36 30.91 15.85
CA ARG A 25 2.35 30.04 16.44
C ARG A 25 1.42 29.41 15.38
N LYS A 26 1.08 30.14 14.32
CA LYS A 26 0.31 29.55 13.20
C LYS A 26 1.14 28.53 12.41
N GLN A 27 2.43 28.73 12.25
CA GLN A 27 3.30 27.73 11.65
C GLN A 27 3.56 26.52 12.57
N GLN A 28 3.70 26.72 13.89
CA GLN A 28 3.85 25.60 14.83
C GLN A 28 2.55 24.83 15.09
N GLN A 29 1.38 25.47 15.00
CA GLN A 29 0.10 24.76 15.06
C GLN A 29 -0.20 23.99 13.76
N GLN A 30 0.37 24.38 12.63
CA GLN A 30 0.29 23.58 11.40
C GLN A 30 1.28 22.42 11.36
N THR A 31 2.36 22.44 12.18
CA THR A 31 3.36 21.37 12.20
C THR A 31 3.07 20.29 13.24
N THR A 32 2.12 20.49 14.15
CA THR A 32 1.69 19.45 15.12
C THR A 32 0.43 18.71 14.71
N SER A 33 -0.23 19.13 13.66
CA SER A 33 -1.34 18.37 13.07
C SER A 33 -0.82 17.59 11.87
N ASN A 34 -0.55 16.35 12.10
CA ASN A 34 -0.46 15.27 11.15
C ASN A 34 0.86 15.17 10.36
N ALA A 35 1.54 14.07 10.61
CA ALA A 35 2.41 13.37 9.65
C ALA A 35 1.70 13.09 8.30
N GLN A 36 0.58 13.71 8.02
CA GLN A 36 -0.24 13.62 6.82
C GLN A 36 -0.09 14.79 5.86
N ASN A 37 0.74 15.80 6.18
CA ASN A 37 1.04 16.86 5.23
C ASN A 37 2.10 16.45 4.22
N ILE A 38 1.82 15.35 3.52
CA ILE A 38 2.42 15.15 2.21
C ILE A 38 1.92 16.30 1.34
N THR A 39 2.83 17.02 0.70
CA THR A 39 2.47 18.05 -0.26
C THR A 39 1.51 17.45 -1.29
N THR A 40 0.54 18.21 -1.76
CA THR A 40 -0.44 17.76 -2.78
C THR A 40 0.23 17.09 -3.98
N ARG A 41 1.47 17.51 -4.30
CA ARG A 41 2.28 16.92 -5.37
C ARG A 41 2.70 15.47 -5.06
N ALA A 42 2.97 15.14 -3.80
CA ALA A 42 3.35 13.78 -3.40
C ALA A 42 2.14 12.83 -3.29
N GLN A 43 0.92 13.37 -3.31
CA GLN A 43 -0.33 12.60 -3.30
C GLN A 43 -0.86 12.28 -4.70
N ILE A 44 -0.18 12.73 -5.75
CA ILE A 44 -0.55 12.44 -7.13
C ILE A 44 0.16 11.15 -7.53
N SER A 45 -0.61 10.13 -7.87
CA SER A 45 -0.06 8.95 -8.51
C SER A 45 0.43 9.31 -9.91
N PHE A 46 1.72 9.10 -10.16
CA PHE A 46 2.28 9.28 -11.50
C PHE A 46 2.17 7.94 -12.22
N PRO A 47 1.50 7.87 -13.37
CA PRO A 47 1.57 6.69 -14.19
C PRO A 47 3.05 6.43 -14.53
N VAL A 48 3.51 5.22 -14.30
CA VAL A 48 4.80 4.77 -14.82
C VAL A 48 4.79 5.08 -16.30
N ALA A 49 5.85 5.70 -16.80
CA ALA A 49 5.94 6.13 -18.19
C ALA A 49 5.40 5.04 -19.11
N ALA A 50 4.37 5.36 -19.88
CA ALA A 50 3.80 4.42 -20.82
C ALA A 50 4.86 4.15 -21.88
N THR A 51 5.52 3.02 -21.78
CA THR A 51 6.37 2.50 -22.84
C THR A 51 5.47 2.09 -24.00
N MET A 52 5.83 2.51 -25.20
CA MET A 52 5.14 2.02 -26.41
C MET A 52 5.49 0.53 -26.55
N ASP A 53 4.53 -0.28 -26.98
CA ASP A 53 4.78 -1.72 -27.16
C ASP A 53 5.90 -2.00 -28.16
N GLU A 54 6.14 -1.08 -29.08
CA GLU A 54 7.24 -1.12 -30.08
C GLU A 54 8.64 -0.99 -29.43
N ASP A 55 8.74 -0.30 -28.31
CA ASP A 55 10.00 -0.09 -27.59
C ASP A 55 10.34 -1.27 -26.65
N VAL A 56 9.38 -2.17 -26.39
CA VAL A 56 9.55 -3.32 -25.51
C VAL A 56 10.00 -4.54 -26.30
N VAL A 57 11.30 -4.80 -26.31
CA VAL A 57 11.89 -5.96 -27.02
C VAL A 57 11.91 -7.22 -26.19
N TRP A 58 11.75 -7.12 -24.89
CA TRP A 58 11.67 -8.26 -23.99
C TRP A 58 10.69 -7.94 -22.83
N ARG A 59 9.82 -8.89 -22.52
CA ARG A 59 8.87 -8.79 -21.39
C ARG A 59 8.67 -10.17 -20.78
N ARG A 60 8.60 -10.20 -19.45
CA ARG A 60 8.26 -11.40 -18.69
C ARG A 60 7.46 -11.04 -17.44
N ASP A 61 6.37 -11.76 -17.21
CA ASP A 61 5.65 -11.62 -15.96
C ASP A 61 6.34 -12.46 -14.88
N ILE A 62 6.52 -11.86 -13.72
CA ILE A 62 7.18 -12.42 -12.55
C ILE A 62 6.16 -12.39 -11.41
N TYR A 63 6.11 -13.47 -10.67
CA TYR A 63 5.29 -13.59 -9.48
C TYR A 63 6.18 -13.71 -8.26
N ARG A 64 5.97 -12.83 -7.31
CA ARG A 64 6.77 -12.71 -6.09
C ARG A 64 5.89 -12.87 -4.86
N ILE A 65 6.42 -13.55 -3.84
CA ILE A 65 5.85 -13.57 -2.50
C ILE A 65 6.57 -12.52 -1.67
N ILE A 66 5.81 -11.64 -1.06
CA ILE A 66 6.27 -10.68 -0.06
C ILE A 66 5.85 -11.19 1.30
N ASP A 67 6.82 -11.47 2.18
CA ASP A 67 6.59 -11.81 3.58
C ASP A 67 6.55 -10.53 4.41
N LEU A 68 5.46 -10.33 5.15
CA LEU A 68 5.26 -9.14 5.99
C LEU A 68 6.03 -9.22 7.32
N ASN A 69 6.59 -10.38 7.67
CA ASN A 69 7.47 -10.52 8.83
C ASN A 69 8.88 -9.99 8.56
N GLU A 70 9.25 -9.75 7.29
CA GLU A 70 10.52 -9.12 6.96
C GLU A 70 10.47 -7.61 7.30
N ASP A 71 11.51 -7.10 7.97
CA ASP A 71 11.59 -5.69 8.42
C ASP A 71 11.39 -4.69 7.26
N ALA A 72 11.90 -5.01 6.08
CA ALA A 72 11.74 -4.15 4.90
C ALA A 72 10.26 -3.97 4.48
N ASN A 73 9.40 -4.94 4.82
CA ASN A 73 7.99 -4.98 4.47
C ASN A 73 7.07 -4.59 5.64
N ALA A 74 7.63 -4.32 6.83
CA ALA A 74 6.89 -4.02 8.05
C ALA A 74 5.90 -2.86 7.88
N GLY A 75 6.25 -1.85 7.07
CA GLY A 75 5.36 -0.72 6.77
C GLY A 75 4.07 -1.11 6.04
N LEU A 76 4.01 -2.27 5.40
CA LEU A 76 2.79 -2.80 4.77
C LEU A 76 1.86 -3.48 5.80
N TYR A 77 2.44 -4.00 6.90
CA TYR A 77 1.72 -4.74 7.94
C TYR A 77 1.23 -3.84 9.08
N TYR A 78 2.04 -2.86 9.48
CA TYR A 78 1.70 -1.97 10.59
C TYR A 78 1.06 -0.66 10.12
N PRO A 79 0.10 -0.10 10.89
CA PRO A 79 -0.47 -0.65 12.12
C PRO A 79 -1.46 -1.80 11.82
N VAL A 80 -1.43 -2.85 12.62
CA VAL A 80 -2.33 -4.01 12.46
C VAL A 80 -3.78 -3.62 12.59
N GLU A 81 -4.09 -2.77 13.58
CA GLU A 81 -5.40 -2.14 13.74
C GLU A 81 -5.32 -0.69 13.27
N ALA A 82 -6.35 -0.24 12.56
CA ALA A 82 -6.39 1.12 12.06
C ALA A 82 -6.41 2.14 13.21
N VAL A 83 -5.43 3.07 13.21
CA VAL A 83 -5.33 4.15 14.19
C VAL A 83 -5.58 5.48 13.48
N GLY A 84 -6.76 6.03 13.69
CA GLY A 84 -7.18 7.24 13.00
C GLY A 84 -7.28 7.02 11.48
N SER A 85 -6.45 7.73 10.72
CA SER A 85 -6.37 7.59 9.26
C SER A 85 -5.27 6.65 8.80
N GLN A 86 -4.39 6.20 9.71
CA GLN A 86 -3.33 5.25 9.39
C GLN A 86 -3.89 3.83 9.45
N MET A 87 -3.62 3.07 8.43
CA MET A 87 -4.02 1.67 8.33
C MET A 87 -3.04 0.91 7.44
N ASN A 88 -2.93 -0.39 7.66
CA ASN A 88 -2.10 -1.26 6.85
C ASN A 88 -2.69 -1.45 5.43
N LEU A 89 -1.89 -2.00 4.55
CA LEU A 89 -2.27 -2.21 3.15
C LEU A 89 -3.55 -3.05 3.02
N PHE A 90 -3.66 -4.15 3.77
CA PHE A 90 -4.82 -5.03 3.68
C PHE A 90 -6.11 -4.34 4.12
N THR A 91 -6.11 -3.70 5.29
CA THR A 91 -7.27 -2.95 5.79
C THR A 91 -7.71 -1.88 4.79
N TYR A 92 -6.74 -1.21 4.16
CA TYR A 92 -7.03 -0.19 3.17
C TYR A 92 -7.68 -0.77 1.91
N MET A 93 -7.09 -1.82 1.34
CA MET A 93 -7.64 -2.54 0.19
C MET A 93 -9.03 -3.09 0.48
N PHE A 94 -9.21 -3.72 1.64
CA PHE A 94 -10.49 -4.28 2.09
C PHE A 94 -11.58 -3.21 2.17
N LYS A 95 -11.31 -2.07 2.81
CA LYS A 95 -12.26 -0.96 2.90
C LYS A 95 -12.61 -0.36 1.54
N LEU A 96 -11.65 -0.27 0.62
CA LEU A 96 -11.91 0.20 -0.75
C LEU A 96 -12.79 -0.79 -1.51
N MET A 97 -12.55 -2.09 -1.36
CA MET A 97 -13.36 -3.16 -1.97
C MET A 97 -14.79 -3.13 -1.43
N MET A 98 -14.98 -3.05 -0.09
CA MET A 98 -16.31 -2.97 0.53
C MET A 98 -17.09 -1.73 0.07
N ARG A 99 -16.42 -0.61 -0.17
CA ARG A 99 -17.02 0.61 -0.71
C ARG A 99 -17.17 0.59 -2.24
N GLN A 100 -16.84 -0.53 -2.88
CA GLN A 100 -16.88 -0.70 -4.34
C GLN A 100 -16.09 0.39 -5.11
N ARG A 101 -15.00 0.86 -4.51
CA ARG A 101 -14.08 1.82 -5.13
C ARG A 101 -13.05 1.16 -6.01
N ILE A 102 -12.74 -0.11 -5.74
CA ILE A 102 -11.83 -0.95 -6.52
C ILE A 102 -12.51 -2.27 -6.81
N ASN A 103 -12.12 -2.92 -7.91
CA ASN A 103 -12.59 -4.25 -8.25
C ASN A 103 -11.63 -5.29 -7.65
N ALA A 104 -12.20 -6.29 -6.98
CA ALA A 104 -11.48 -7.49 -6.57
C ALA A 104 -11.84 -8.64 -7.50
N TYR A 105 -10.84 -9.43 -7.85
CA TYR A 105 -10.97 -10.57 -8.78
C TYR A 105 -10.62 -11.86 -8.06
N GLU A 106 -11.31 -12.93 -8.41
CA GLU A 106 -11.14 -14.23 -7.80
C GLU A 106 -9.72 -14.78 -8.01
N TYR A 107 -9.15 -15.36 -6.94
CA TYR A 107 -7.92 -16.12 -7.04
C TYR A 107 -8.24 -17.52 -7.57
N ARG A 108 -7.64 -17.89 -8.69
CA ARG A 108 -7.84 -19.20 -9.32
C ARG A 108 -6.65 -20.11 -9.06
N LEU A 109 -6.96 -21.33 -8.64
CA LEU A 109 -5.95 -22.36 -8.36
C LEU A 109 -5.24 -22.88 -9.63
N ASP A 110 -5.84 -22.67 -10.81
CA ASP A 110 -5.23 -23.04 -12.09
C ASP A 110 -4.06 -22.11 -12.50
N GLY A 111 -3.81 -21.07 -11.70
CA GLY A 111 -2.72 -20.12 -11.92
C GLY A 111 -2.92 -19.18 -13.11
N ASN A 112 -4.15 -19.13 -13.66
CA ASN A 112 -4.54 -18.19 -14.70
C ASN A 112 -5.32 -17.03 -14.08
N GLU A 113 -4.67 -15.89 -13.93
CA GLU A 113 -5.33 -14.69 -13.45
C GLU A 113 -6.18 -14.08 -14.58
N VAL A 114 -7.48 -14.06 -14.38
CA VAL A 114 -8.44 -13.48 -15.33
C VAL A 114 -9.08 -12.27 -14.70
N PHE A 115 -8.82 -11.10 -15.28
CA PHE A 115 -9.34 -9.81 -14.79
C PHE A 115 -10.52 -9.34 -15.64
N ASN A 116 -11.59 -10.13 -15.71
CA ASN A 116 -12.82 -9.81 -16.43
C ASN A 116 -14.01 -9.62 -15.46
N ASP A 117 -15.14 -9.20 -15.99
CA ASP A 117 -16.33 -8.97 -15.16
C ASP A 117 -16.89 -10.24 -14.54
N ALA A 118 -16.69 -11.40 -15.16
CA ALA A 118 -17.15 -12.68 -14.64
C ALA A 118 -16.34 -13.16 -13.44
N SER A 119 -15.08 -12.73 -13.30
CA SER A 119 -14.20 -13.08 -12.17
C SER A 119 -14.25 -12.06 -11.03
N LYS A 120 -15.10 -11.04 -11.13
CA LYS A 120 -15.26 -10.05 -10.05
C LYS A 120 -15.94 -10.66 -8.82
N ILE A 121 -15.36 -10.43 -7.67
CA ILE A 121 -15.90 -10.87 -6.39
C ILE A 121 -16.99 -9.89 -5.93
N LYS A 122 -18.10 -10.44 -5.49
CA LYS A 122 -19.15 -9.68 -4.80
C LYS A 122 -18.77 -9.50 -3.33
N PRO A 123 -18.74 -8.28 -2.78
CA PRO A 123 -18.30 -8.05 -1.40
C PRO A 123 -19.02 -8.89 -0.35
N LEU A 124 -20.34 -9.06 -0.45
CA LEU A 124 -21.10 -9.89 0.48
C LEU A 124 -20.70 -11.37 0.44
N ALA A 125 -20.57 -11.94 -0.76
CA ALA A 125 -20.15 -13.33 -0.90
C ALA A 125 -18.74 -13.56 -0.34
N PHE A 126 -17.87 -12.55 -0.45
CA PHE A 126 -16.54 -12.60 0.15
C PHE A 126 -16.62 -12.67 1.68
N LEU A 127 -17.43 -11.81 2.32
CA LEU A 127 -17.59 -11.81 3.77
C LEU A 127 -18.12 -13.15 4.28
N ASP A 128 -19.13 -13.70 3.60
CA ASP A 128 -19.74 -14.98 3.96
C ASP A 128 -18.74 -16.14 3.79
N ASN A 129 -17.95 -16.17 2.70
CA ASN A 129 -16.98 -17.23 2.43
C ASN A 129 -15.82 -17.27 3.44
N TYR A 130 -15.40 -16.11 3.94
CA TYR A 130 -14.28 -16.01 4.89
C TYR A 130 -14.75 -15.84 6.34
N HIS A 131 -16.07 -15.95 6.60
CA HIS A 131 -16.69 -15.83 7.93
C HIS A 131 -16.35 -14.53 8.65
N ILE A 132 -16.34 -13.41 7.89
CA ILE A 132 -16.09 -12.08 8.44
C ILE A 132 -17.42 -11.51 8.93
N TYR A 133 -17.48 -11.13 10.22
CA TYR A 133 -18.66 -10.54 10.80
C TYR A 133 -18.98 -9.17 10.22
N TYR A 134 -20.26 -8.92 9.92
CA TYR A 134 -20.75 -7.64 9.44
C TYR A 134 -22.18 -7.36 9.88
N GLU A 135 -22.48 -6.09 10.05
CA GLU A 135 -23.84 -5.63 10.36
C GLU A 135 -24.47 -4.95 9.14
N LYS A 136 -25.73 -5.30 8.86
CA LYS A 136 -26.49 -4.59 7.82
C LYS A 136 -27.18 -3.38 8.46
N LYS A 137 -26.80 -2.16 8.05
CA LYS A 137 -27.46 -0.91 8.43
C LYS A 137 -28.10 -0.26 7.20
N GLY A 138 -29.45 -0.41 7.08
CA GLY A 138 -30.17 0.08 5.91
C GLY A 138 -29.69 -0.54 4.62
N ASN A 139 -29.27 0.27 3.66
CA ASN A 139 -28.72 -0.18 2.37
C ASN A 139 -27.20 -0.40 2.41
N GLY A 140 -26.54 -0.24 3.55
CA GLY A 140 -25.08 -0.35 3.71
C GLY A 140 -24.67 -1.51 4.60
N ILE A 141 -23.39 -1.86 4.50
CA ILE A 141 -22.73 -2.84 5.35
C ILE A 141 -21.79 -2.06 6.27
N ASN A 142 -21.89 -2.32 7.57
CA ASN A 142 -20.95 -1.82 8.57
C ASN A 142 -20.08 -2.99 9.05
N ILE A 143 -18.76 -2.79 9.05
CA ILE A 143 -17.77 -3.76 9.53
C ILE A 143 -16.88 -2.99 10.49
N ASP A 144 -16.75 -3.49 11.71
CA ASP A 144 -15.84 -2.88 12.67
C ASP A 144 -14.39 -3.19 12.31
N ASN A 145 -13.48 -2.31 12.70
CA ASN A 145 -12.06 -2.49 12.38
C ASN A 145 -11.48 -3.77 13.02
N SER A 146 -12.03 -4.19 14.18
CA SER A 146 -11.65 -5.42 14.88
C SER A 146 -12.03 -6.69 14.13
N ASP A 147 -13.08 -6.63 13.30
CA ASP A 147 -13.57 -7.79 12.56
C ASP A 147 -12.83 -8.00 11.23
N ILE A 148 -12.04 -7.00 10.83
CA ILE A 148 -11.19 -7.12 9.64
C ILE A 148 -9.99 -8.03 9.97
N PRO A 149 -9.78 -9.15 9.26
CA PRO A 149 -8.73 -10.13 9.59
C PRO A 149 -7.32 -9.66 9.19
N SER A 150 -6.96 -8.42 9.54
CA SER A 150 -5.68 -7.81 9.19
C SER A 150 -4.49 -8.52 9.84
N LYS A 151 -4.70 -9.12 11.03
CA LYS A 151 -3.69 -9.90 11.77
C LYS A 151 -3.33 -11.20 11.07
N GLU A 152 -4.29 -11.76 10.33
CA GLU A 152 -4.15 -13.05 9.65
C GLU A 152 -3.45 -12.91 8.29
N VAL A 153 -3.41 -11.71 7.71
CA VAL A 153 -2.70 -11.48 6.45
C VAL A 153 -1.21 -11.33 6.74
N LYS A 154 -0.43 -12.35 6.33
CA LYS A 154 1.01 -12.44 6.60
C LYS A 154 1.89 -12.27 5.38
N SER A 155 1.31 -12.34 4.19
CA SER A 155 2.07 -12.21 2.95
C SER A 155 1.20 -11.69 1.80
N TYR A 156 1.86 -11.30 0.71
CA TYR A 156 1.21 -10.91 -0.54
C TYR A 156 1.84 -11.63 -1.72
N TYR A 157 1.00 -12.07 -2.66
CA TYR A 157 1.48 -12.32 -4.01
C TYR A 157 1.47 -11.00 -4.77
N ILE A 158 2.57 -10.72 -5.46
CA ILE A 158 2.67 -9.62 -6.40
C ILE A 158 2.92 -10.19 -7.80
N LYS A 159 2.10 -9.75 -8.74
CA LYS A 159 2.35 -9.95 -10.16
C LYS A 159 3.05 -8.71 -10.69
N GLU A 160 4.23 -8.90 -11.27
CA GLU A 160 5.07 -7.86 -11.84
C GLU A 160 5.27 -8.12 -13.33
N SER A 161 5.42 -7.08 -14.12
CA SER A 161 5.94 -7.18 -15.47
C SER A 161 7.35 -6.61 -15.50
N ALA A 162 8.32 -7.46 -15.73
CA ALA A 162 9.69 -7.04 -16.01
C ALA A 162 9.86 -6.92 -17.51
N TYR A 163 10.38 -5.79 -17.99
CA TYR A 163 10.58 -5.54 -19.41
C TYR A 163 11.84 -4.73 -19.67
N TYR A 164 12.39 -4.93 -20.84
CA TYR A 164 13.50 -4.12 -21.37
C TYR A 164 12.97 -3.12 -22.38
N ASP A 165 13.19 -1.86 -22.10
CA ASP A 165 12.86 -0.76 -22.98
C ASP A 165 14.09 -0.40 -23.84
N GLN A 166 13.97 -0.61 -25.12
CA GLN A 166 15.03 -0.34 -26.08
C GLN A 166 15.36 1.15 -26.19
N ARG A 167 14.38 2.01 -26.02
CA ARG A 167 14.54 3.46 -26.15
C ARG A 167 15.37 4.04 -25.00
N SER A 168 15.10 3.60 -23.78
CA SER A 168 15.85 4.02 -22.59
C SER A 168 17.07 3.14 -22.32
N ALA A 169 17.20 2.00 -23.00
CA ALA A 169 18.22 0.97 -22.79
C ALA A 169 18.28 0.48 -21.33
N THR A 170 17.11 0.39 -20.66
CA THR A 170 17.01 0.03 -19.26
C THR A 170 15.97 -1.06 -19.01
N PHE A 171 16.19 -1.84 -17.93
CA PHE A 171 15.20 -2.76 -17.40
C PHE A 171 14.27 -2.02 -16.44
N HIS A 172 13.00 -2.29 -16.60
CA HIS A 172 11.96 -1.78 -15.71
C HIS A 172 11.15 -2.92 -15.13
N THR A 173 10.63 -2.69 -13.93
CA THR A 173 9.67 -3.60 -13.28
C THR A 173 8.44 -2.78 -12.89
N LYS A 174 7.27 -3.21 -13.37
CA LYS A 174 5.98 -2.60 -13.05
C LYS A 174 5.12 -3.59 -12.29
N VAL A 175 4.57 -3.19 -11.16
CA VAL A 175 3.55 -3.96 -10.45
C VAL A 175 2.26 -3.95 -11.26
N ILE A 176 1.68 -5.12 -11.48
CA ILE A 176 0.45 -5.32 -12.25
C ILE A 176 -0.73 -5.60 -11.34
N ALA A 177 -0.54 -6.46 -10.35
CA ALA A 177 -1.61 -6.83 -9.43
C ALA A 177 -1.05 -7.28 -8.06
N LEU A 178 -1.89 -7.13 -7.04
CA LEU A 178 -1.62 -7.51 -5.66
C LEU A 178 -2.66 -8.52 -5.20
N CYS A 179 -2.25 -9.54 -4.45
CA CYS A 179 -3.14 -10.51 -3.83
C CYS A 179 -2.73 -10.74 -2.37
N PRO A 180 -3.52 -10.32 -1.38
CA PRO A 180 -3.27 -10.64 0.01
C PRO A 180 -3.45 -12.13 0.28
N ILE A 181 -2.58 -12.68 1.12
CA ILE A 181 -2.60 -14.07 1.54
C ILE A 181 -2.85 -14.10 3.04
N MET A 182 -3.94 -14.73 3.42
CA MET A 182 -4.31 -14.97 4.81
C MET A 182 -3.69 -16.29 5.27
N SER A 183 -3.19 -16.30 6.50
CA SER A 183 -2.66 -17.49 7.16
C SER A 183 -3.46 -17.73 8.42
N ARG A 184 -4.17 -18.84 8.48
CA ARG A 184 -4.92 -19.30 9.67
C ARG A 184 -4.27 -20.56 10.23
N GLU A 185 -4.10 -20.57 11.54
CA GLU A 185 -3.76 -21.78 12.28
C GLU A 185 -5.03 -22.60 12.46
N ASP A 186 -4.92 -23.89 12.19
CA ASP A 186 -6.02 -24.83 12.46
C ASP A 186 -6.10 -25.11 13.97
N ASP A 187 -7.32 -25.26 14.50
CA ASP A 187 -7.57 -25.58 15.92
C ASP A 187 -6.90 -26.87 16.40
N PHE A 188 -6.43 -27.70 15.49
CA PHE A 188 -5.77 -28.99 15.75
C PHE A 188 -4.23 -28.91 15.82
N GLY A 189 -3.63 -27.71 15.68
CA GLY A 189 -2.18 -27.51 15.77
C GLY A 189 -1.39 -27.97 14.54
N ASP A 190 -2.05 -28.15 13.42
CA ASP A 190 -1.41 -28.39 12.14
C ASP A 190 -0.72 -27.11 11.62
N ALA A 191 0.17 -27.26 10.65
CA ALA A 191 0.87 -26.14 10.05
C ALA A 191 -0.14 -25.12 9.50
N PRO A 192 0.09 -23.80 9.69
CA PRO A 192 -0.84 -22.77 9.28
C PRO A 192 -1.15 -22.87 7.78
N GLN A 193 -2.43 -22.93 7.46
CA GLN A 193 -2.89 -22.97 6.09
C GLN A 193 -2.94 -21.56 5.50
N THR A 194 -2.49 -21.44 4.25
CA THR A 194 -2.44 -20.17 3.54
C THR A 194 -3.54 -20.07 2.50
N TYR A 195 -4.29 -18.99 2.55
CA TYR A 195 -5.42 -18.74 1.66
C TYR A 195 -5.21 -17.43 0.89
N PRO A 196 -4.86 -17.49 -0.40
CA PRO A 196 -4.91 -16.29 -1.24
C PRO A 196 -6.35 -15.80 -1.35
N LEU A 197 -6.58 -14.50 -1.09
CA LEU A 197 -7.93 -13.97 -0.95
C LEU A 197 -8.51 -13.51 -2.28
N PHE A 198 -7.87 -12.52 -2.90
CA PHE A 198 -8.33 -11.92 -4.15
C PHE A 198 -7.22 -11.13 -4.83
N TRP A 199 -7.33 -10.98 -6.13
CA TRP A 199 -6.48 -10.10 -6.89
C TRP A 199 -7.08 -8.71 -7.01
N VAL A 200 -6.23 -7.68 -6.95
CA VAL A 200 -6.57 -6.30 -7.27
C VAL A 200 -5.58 -5.79 -8.31
N LYS A 201 -6.08 -5.19 -9.38
CA LYS A 201 -5.21 -4.52 -10.35
C LYS A 201 -4.53 -3.32 -9.73
N TYR A 202 -3.24 -3.18 -9.97
CA TYR A 202 -2.48 -2.08 -9.40
C TYR A 202 -2.94 -0.73 -9.93
N ASP A 203 -3.23 -0.64 -11.23
CA ASP A 203 -3.68 0.60 -11.87
C ASP A 203 -5.03 1.11 -11.27
N ASP A 204 -5.90 0.20 -10.80
CA ASP A 204 -7.17 0.56 -10.16
C ASP A 204 -6.96 1.11 -8.73
N ILE A 205 -5.96 0.61 -8.00
CA ILE A 205 -5.72 0.98 -6.61
C ILE A 205 -4.68 2.10 -6.45
N ALA A 206 -3.77 2.31 -7.39
CA ALA A 206 -2.68 3.29 -7.31
C ALA A 206 -3.14 4.71 -6.92
N PRO A 207 -4.26 5.27 -7.47
CA PRO A 207 -4.76 6.59 -7.08
C PRO A 207 -5.19 6.69 -5.60
N TYR A 208 -5.48 5.55 -4.98
CA TYR A 208 -5.80 5.46 -3.55
C TYR A 208 -4.53 5.25 -2.73
N LEU A 209 -3.60 4.40 -3.19
CA LEU A 209 -2.31 4.15 -2.53
C LEU A 209 -1.48 5.42 -2.42
N SER A 210 -1.57 6.33 -3.39
CA SER A 210 -0.89 7.64 -3.34
C SER A 210 -1.36 8.55 -2.20
N LYS A 211 -2.52 8.27 -1.59
CA LYS A 211 -3.08 9.03 -0.47
C LYS A 211 -2.77 8.41 0.89
N GLN A 212 -2.35 7.17 0.92
CA GLN A 212 -2.03 6.45 2.14
C GLN A 212 -0.53 6.48 2.40
N ILE A 213 -0.16 6.95 3.58
CA ILE A 213 1.22 7.10 4.03
C ILE A 213 1.62 5.89 4.85
N ILE A 214 2.84 5.43 4.63
CA ILE A 214 3.51 4.45 5.47
C ILE A 214 4.80 5.03 6.05
N MET A 215 5.18 4.54 7.22
CA MET A 215 6.49 4.77 7.79
C MET A 215 7.48 3.77 7.18
N THR A 216 8.66 4.24 6.83
CA THR A 216 9.72 3.42 6.22
C THR A 216 10.92 3.23 7.12
N SER A 217 10.86 3.77 8.34
CA SER A 217 11.93 3.64 9.33
C SER A 217 11.35 3.74 10.74
N ASP A 218 11.75 2.81 11.60
CA ASP A 218 11.43 2.85 13.04
C ASP A 218 12.25 3.89 13.81
N LEU A 219 13.41 4.27 13.25
CA LEU A 219 14.33 5.21 13.87
C LEU A 219 14.04 6.66 13.50
N ASN A 220 13.28 6.91 12.45
CA ASN A 220 12.99 8.26 11.97
C ASN A 220 11.53 8.41 11.54
N ASN A 221 10.71 8.97 12.40
CA ASN A 221 9.28 9.21 12.15
C ASN A 221 9.02 10.20 11.00
N ALA A 222 10.01 10.95 10.54
CA ALA A 222 9.91 11.80 9.36
C ALA A 222 10.16 11.04 8.04
N ALA A 223 10.66 9.80 8.11
CA ALA A 223 10.86 8.95 6.96
C ALA A 223 9.53 8.29 6.55
N THR A 224 8.70 9.08 5.87
CA THR A 224 7.39 8.64 5.37
C THR A 224 7.35 8.72 3.86
N MET A 225 6.60 7.80 3.26
CA MET A 225 6.28 7.84 1.82
C MET A 225 4.85 7.35 1.60
N THR A 226 4.35 7.51 0.38
CA THR A 226 3.07 6.92 0.01
C THR A 226 3.25 5.42 -0.28
N LEU A 227 2.17 4.66 -0.12
CA LEU A 227 2.16 3.25 -0.55
C LEU A 227 2.44 3.12 -2.05
N ASP A 228 1.95 4.06 -2.87
CA ASP A 228 2.22 4.08 -4.31
C ASP A 228 3.71 4.28 -4.62
N ASP A 229 4.37 5.24 -3.95
CA ASP A 229 5.82 5.43 -4.07
C ASP A 229 6.62 4.19 -3.66
N TYR A 230 6.18 3.50 -2.61
CA TYR A 230 6.83 2.30 -2.11
C TYR A 230 6.83 1.18 -3.16
N PHE A 231 5.69 0.94 -3.81
CA PHE A 231 5.59 -0.04 -4.87
C PHE A 231 6.27 0.40 -6.16
N THR A 232 6.10 1.66 -6.58
CA THR A 232 6.69 2.20 -7.81
C THR A 232 8.21 2.20 -7.75
N LYS A 233 8.80 2.44 -6.57
CA LYS A 233 10.25 2.39 -6.35
C LYS A 233 10.76 0.98 -6.07
N ASN A 234 9.91 -0.04 -6.10
CA ASN A 234 10.25 -1.45 -5.84
C ASN A 234 10.99 -1.63 -4.49
N MET A 235 10.54 -0.94 -3.43
CA MET A 235 11.19 -0.99 -2.12
C MET A 235 10.87 -2.25 -1.32
N TYR A 236 9.87 -3.01 -1.74
CA TYR A 236 9.50 -4.27 -1.10
C TYR A 236 10.55 -5.35 -1.37
N ARG A 237 10.69 -6.24 -0.41
CA ARG A 237 11.49 -7.46 -0.55
C ARG A 237 10.57 -8.66 -0.68
N GLY A 238 10.95 -9.60 -1.54
CA GLY A 238 10.18 -10.82 -1.71
C GLY A 238 10.87 -11.81 -2.61
N LYS A 239 10.45 -13.07 -2.53
CA LYS A 239 11.02 -14.19 -3.28
C LYS A 239 10.21 -14.46 -4.53
N ILE A 240 10.86 -14.63 -5.66
CA ILE A 240 10.21 -15.04 -6.91
C ILE A 240 9.83 -16.52 -6.76
N TYR A 241 8.55 -16.84 -6.94
CA TYR A 241 8.09 -18.23 -6.87
C TYR A 241 7.59 -18.78 -8.22
N LYS A 242 7.25 -17.89 -9.15
CA LYS A 242 6.75 -18.26 -10.47
C LYS A 242 7.14 -17.19 -11.49
N THR A 243 7.39 -17.61 -12.70
CA THR A 243 7.47 -16.72 -13.86
C THR A 243 6.55 -17.26 -14.95
N THR A 244 6.09 -16.42 -15.87
CA THR A 244 5.32 -16.90 -17.01
C THR A 244 6.18 -17.85 -17.84
N ASN A 245 5.74 -19.08 -17.95
CA ASN A 245 6.36 -20.12 -18.74
C ASN A 245 5.30 -20.96 -19.45
N MET A 246 5.68 -21.68 -20.50
CA MET A 246 4.76 -22.46 -21.33
C MET A 246 3.99 -23.54 -20.56
N LEU A 247 4.56 -24.05 -19.46
CA LEU A 247 3.98 -25.12 -18.66
C LEU A 247 3.14 -24.60 -17.48
N GLY A 248 3.14 -23.29 -17.20
CA GLY A 248 2.44 -22.68 -16.07
C GLY A 248 2.98 -23.11 -14.69
N LYS A 249 4.15 -23.74 -14.63
CA LYS A 249 4.74 -24.31 -13.41
C LYS A 249 5.40 -23.24 -12.53
N THR A 250 5.35 -23.48 -11.22
CA THR A 250 6.14 -22.71 -10.24
C THR A 250 7.62 -23.08 -10.30
N LEU A 251 8.50 -22.26 -9.73
CA LEU A 251 9.93 -22.58 -9.65
C LEU A 251 10.19 -23.87 -8.90
N ALA A 252 9.50 -24.12 -7.80
CA ALA A 252 9.60 -25.36 -7.04
C ALA A 252 9.22 -26.62 -7.86
N GLN A 253 8.30 -26.48 -8.80
CA GLN A 253 7.91 -27.60 -9.70
C GLN A 253 8.87 -27.74 -10.90
N TYR A 254 9.61 -26.69 -11.21
CA TYR A 254 10.51 -26.65 -12.36
C TYR A 254 11.93 -27.03 -11.99
N CYS A 255 12.40 -26.59 -10.82
CA CYS A 255 13.73 -26.86 -10.30
C CYS A 255 13.75 -28.16 -9.51
N LYS A 256 14.77 -28.99 -9.75
CA LYS A 256 14.89 -30.30 -9.08
C LYS A 256 15.55 -30.22 -7.70
N SER A 257 16.13 -29.08 -7.35
CA SER A 257 16.79 -28.84 -6.07
C SER A 257 16.70 -27.36 -5.69
N ASP A 258 16.78 -27.06 -4.39
CA ASP A 258 16.78 -25.68 -3.88
C ASP A 258 17.93 -24.82 -4.42
N SER A 259 19.09 -25.45 -4.73
CA SER A 259 20.23 -24.76 -5.34
C SER A 259 20.02 -24.36 -6.80
N ALA A 260 18.96 -24.87 -7.44
CA ALA A 260 18.59 -24.51 -8.81
C ALA A 260 17.48 -23.46 -8.87
N MET A 261 16.88 -23.09 -7.72
CA MET A 261 15.95 -21.99 -7.58
C MET A 261 16.63 -20.64 -7.38
#